data_b0422e228df068b6ba3c7bb6ab546ae7
#
_entry.id   b0422e228df068b6ba3c7bb6ab546ae7
#
_cell.length_a   1.000
_cell.length_b   1.000
_cell.length_c   1.000
_cell.angle_alpha   90.00
_cell.angle_beta   90.00
_cell.angle_gamma   90.00
#
_symmetry.space_group_name_H-M   'P 1'
#
loop_
_entity.id
_entity.type
_entity.pdbx_description
1 polymer ?
#
loop_
_entity_poly.entity_id
_entity_poly.type
_entity_poly.pdbx_seq_one_letter_code
_entity_poly.pdbx_strand_id
1 'polypeptide(L)'
;MGFLQELERFKSIAIQTHDNPDPDALASAFALYDYFTAKGKKTRILYSGRNKIQKSNLVLMVNCCEIPIEYENEGYTVPEEVLITVDCQYGEGNVSKLKAKYVVIVDHHQGTGEGDEKYIYPYLGSCSTLVWNEFRKEKYE
;
A
#
# COMPACT_ATOMS: atom_id res chain seq x y z
N MET A 1 14.99 -0.78 -14.41
CA MET A 1 13.53 -0.69 -14.33
C MET A 1 13.07 -0.47 -12.90
N GLY A 2 12.05 0.34 -12.70
CA GLY A 2 11.49 0.55 -11.38
C GLY A 2 10.58 -0.60 -10.94
N PHE A 3 10.26 -0.65 -9.65
CA PHE A 3 9.41 -1.71 -9.13
C PHE A 3 7.97 -1.63 -9.68
N LEU A 4 7.51 -0.45 -10.10
CA LEU A 4 6.17 -0.31 -10.68
C LEU A 4 6.00 -1.18 -11.91
N GLN A 5 6.98 -1.16 -12.82
CA GLN A 5 6.93 -2.01 -14.01
C GLN A 5 6.95 -3.49 -13.66
N GLU A 6 7.76 -3.87 -12.66
CA GLU A 6 7.81 -5.26 -12.21
C GLU A 6 6.46 -5.73 -11.70
N LEU A 7 5.72 -4.87 -11.01
CA LEU A 7 4.44 -5.22 -10.42
C LEU A 7 3.29 -5.23 -11.43
N GLU A 8 3.49 -4.68 -12.64
CA GLU A 8 2.46 -4.71 -13.68
C GLU A 8 2.17 -6.11 -14.21
N ARG A 9 2.99 -7.11 -13.86
CA ARG A 9 2.73 -8.49 -14.24
C ARG A 9 1.51 -9.10 -13.54
N PHE A 10 1.07 -8.51 -12.43
CA PHE A 10 -0.12 -8.98 -11.71
C PHE A 10 -1.38 -8.35 -12.32
N LYS A 11 -2.44 -9.14 -12.41
CA LYS A 11 -3.73 -8.66 -12.94
C LYS A 11 -4.63 -8.07 -11.87
N SER A 12 -4.55 -8.59 -10.64
CA SER A 12 -5.34 -8.10 -9.51
C SER A 12 -4.42 -7.78 -8.35
N ILE A 13 -4.63 -6.63 -7.72
CA ILE A 13 -3.73 -6.07 -6.73
C ILE A 13 -4.52 -5.55 -5.53
N ALA A 14 -4.14 -5.98 -4.33
CA ALA A 14 -4.63 -5.40 -3.09
C ALA A 14 -3.50 -4.62 -2.46
N ILE A 15 -3.78 -3.40 -2.00
CA ILE A 15 -2.80 -2.53 -1.36
C ILE A 15 -3.22 -2.36 0.09
N GLN A 16 -2.33 -2.67 1.03
CA GLN A 16 -2.61 -2.58 2.46
C GLN A 16 -1.73 -1.54 3.12
N THR A 17 -2.35 -0.64 3.90
CA THR A 17 -1.65 0.29 4.77
C THR A 17 -1.41 -0.37 6.13
N HIS A 18 -0.59 0.29 6.99
CA HIS A 18 -0.48 -0.17 8.37
C HIS A 18 -1.81 0.08 9.11
N ASP A 19 -1.98 -0.58 10.24
CA ASP A 19 -3.12 -0.35 11.12
C ASP A 19 -3.08 1.11 11.57
N ASN A 20 -4.25 1.76 11.69
CA ASN A 20 -4.33 3.20 11.99
C ASN A 20 -3.52 4.02 10.96
N PRO A 21 -3.89 3.96 9.68
CA PRO A 21 -3.10 4.62 8.63
C PRO A 21 -3.03 6.13 8.85
N ASP A 22 -1.88 6.69 8.54
CA ASP A 22 -1.64 8.14 8.59
C ASP A 22 -1.71 8.74 7.18
N PRO A 23 -1.61 10.08 7.05
CA PRO A 23 -1.69 10.71 5.71
C PRO A 23 -0.64 10.18 4.73
N ASP A 24 0.58 9.86 5.18
CA ASP A 24 1.62 9.30 4.31
C ASP A 24 1.20 7.94 3.75
N ALA A 25 0.66 7.07 4.60
CA ALA A 25 0.19 5.75 4.18
C ALA A 25 -0.96 5.87 3.19
N LEU A 26 -1.94 6.75 3.47
CA LEU A 26 -3.09 6.96 2.58
C LEU A 26 -2.64 7.53 1.24
N ALA A 27 -1.75 8.53 1.24
CA ALA A 27 -1.27 9.13 0.01
C ALA A 27 -0.51 8.12 -0.84
N SER A 28 0.36 7.32 -0.23
CA SER A 28 1.13 6.29 -0.92
C SER A 28 0.22 5.23 -1.55
N ALA A 29 -0.75 4.75 -0.77
CA ALA A 29 -1.69 3.73 -1.23
C ALA A 29 -2.56 4.25 -2.37
N PHE A 30 -3.07 5.48 -2.23
CA PHE A 30 -3.93 6.07 -3.26
C PHE A 30 -3.15 6.31 -4.56
N ALA A 31 -1.91 6.76 -4.47
CA ALA A 31 -1.07 6.97 -5.64
C ALA A 31 -0.83 5.66 -6.39
N LEU A 32 -0.52 4.58 -5.68
CA LEU A 32 -0.35 3.27 -6.30
C LEU A 32 -1.66 2.74 -6.89
N TYR A 33 -2.77 2.95 -6.17
CA TYR A 33 -4.09 2.58 -6.66
C TYR A 33 -4.39 3.27 -7.99
N ASP A 34 -4.14 4.57 -8.07
CA ASP A 34 -4.37 5.33 -9.29
C ASP A 34 -3.50 4.83 -10.43
N TYR A 35 -2.24 4.58 -10.16
CA TYR A 35 -1.29 4.08 -11.16
C TYR A 35 -1.76 2.74 -11.75
N PHE A 36 -2.05 1.77 -10.89
CA PHE A 36 -2.42 0.42 -11.36
C PHE A 36 -3.82 0.39 -11.99
N THR A 37 -4.74 1.21 -11.48
CA THR A 37 -6.08 1.34 -12.08
C THR A 37 -5.97 1.91 -13.49
N ALA A 38 -5.12 2.91 -13.68
CA ALA A 38 -4.88 3.49 -15.00
C ALA A 38 -4.26 2.48 -15.98
N LYS A 39 -3.56 1.46 -15.46
CA LYS A 39 -3.00 0.38 -16.27
C LYS A 39 -3.99 -0.76 -16.49
N GLY A 40 -5.24 -0.59 -16.09
CA GLY A 40 -6.28 -1.60 -16.29
C GLY A 40 -6.29 -2.74 -15.27
N LYS A 41 -5.58 -2.58 -14.15
CA LYS A 41 -5.53 -3.61 -13.12
C LYS A 41 -6.72 -3.49 -12.18
N LYS A 42 -7.23 -4.62 -11.68
CA LYS A 42 -8.23 -4.63 -10.62
C LYS A 42 -7.51 -4.34 -9.31
N THR A 43 -7.77 -3.18 -8.73
CA THR A 43 -6.99 -2.70 -7.58
C THR A 43 -7.92 -2.29 -6.43
N ARG A 44 -7.54 -2.67 -5.21
CA ARG A 44 -8.25 -2.28 -3.99
C ARG A 44 -7.25 -1.78 -2.96
N ILE A 45 -7.73 -0.91 -2.07
CA ILE A 45 -6.94 -0.43 -0.92
C ILE A 45 -7.62 -0.96 0.34
N LEU A 46 -6.82 -1.58 1.22
CA LEU A 46 -7.31 -2.20 2.45
C LEU A 46 -6.54 -1.68 3.66
N TYR A 47 -7.19 -1.72 4.81
CA TYR A 47 -6.50 -1.59 6.09
C TYR A 47 -7.20 -2.52 7.09
N SER A 48 -6.51 -2.81 8.19
CA SER A 48 -7.05 -3.67 9.22
C SER A 48 -6.72 -3.09 10.61
N GLY A 49 -6.74 -3.92 11.63
CA GLY A 49 -6.44 -3.51 12.99
C GLY A 49 -7.69 -3.42 13.85
N ARG A 50 -7.51 -2.93 15.07
CA ARG A 50 -8.59 -2.87 16.06
C ARG A 50 -9.58 -1.74 15.79
N ASN A 51 -9.12 -0.66 15.17
CA ASN A 51 -9.94 0.55 15.01
C ASN A 51 -10.08 0.93 13.55
N LYS A 52 -11.28 1.31 13.16
CA LYS A 52 -11.51 1.92 11.85
C LYS A 52 -11.02 3.36 11.88
N ILE A 53 -10.83 3.96 10.71
CA ILE A 53 -10.38 5.35 10.59
C ILE A 53 -11.39 6.27 11.28
N GLN A 54 -10.93 7.03 12.28
CA GLN A 54 -11.77 7.92 13.08
C GLN A 54 -11.22 9.34 13.20
N LYS A 55 -9.92 9.53 13.00
CA LYS A 55 -9.32 10.86 13.10
C LYS A 55 -9.89 11.78 12.05
N SER A 56 -10.33 12.98 12.46
CA SER A 56 -11.05 13.89 11.57
C SER A 56 -10.23 14.29 10.33
N ASN A 57 -8.94 14.49 10.46
CA ASN A 57 -8.10 14.84 9.30
C ASN A 57 -8.01 13.69 8.29
N LEU A 58 -8.01 12.44 8.74
CA LEU A 58 -7.99 11.27 7.86
C LEU A 58 -9.36 11.06 7.20
N VAL A 59 -10.44 11.24 7.94
CA VAL A 59 -11.79 11.15 7.39
C VAL A 59 -11.98 12.19 6.30
N LEU A 60 -11.53 13.44 6.55
CA LEU A 60 -11.59 14.51 5.56
C LEU A 60 -10.77 14.15 4.30
N MET A 61 -9.57 13.63 4.49
CA MET A 61 -8.73 13.23 3.37
C MET A 61 -9.39 12.13 2.52
N VAL A 62 -9.94 11.11 3.16
CA VAL A 62 -10.63 10.02 2.46
C VAL A 62 -11.83 10.57 1.68
N ASN A 63 -12.64 11.44 2.30
CA ASN A 63 -13.84 11.97 1.66
C ASN A 63 -13.52 12.97 0.56
N CYS A 64 -12.61 13.91 0.80
CA CYS A 64 -12.29 14.96 -0.17
C CYS A 64 -11.54 14.44 -1.39
N CYS A 65 -10.67 13.45 -1.19
CA CYS A 65 -9.90 12.86 -2.29
C CYS A 65 -10.57 11.61 -2.86
N GLU A 66 -11.72 11.23 -2.32
CA GLU A 66 -12.46 10.02 -2.74
C GLU A 66 -11.58 8.77 -2.74
N ILE A 67 -10.80 8.60 -1.67
CA ILE A 67 -9.92 7.45 -1.53
C ILE A 67 -10.74 6.19 -1.23
N PRO A 68 -10.75 5.18 -2.11
CA PRO A 68 -11.60 3.99 -1.92
C PRO A 68 -10.94 2.96 -0.99
N ILE A 69 -10.76 3.32 0.28
CA ILE A 69 -10.13 2.43 1.25
C ILE A 69 -11.18 1.63 2.02
N GLU A 70 -10.95 0.32 2.15
CA GLU A 70 -11.87 -0.60 2.80
C GLU A 70 -11.24 -1.23 4.04
N TYR A 71 -12.04 -1.43 5.08
CA TYR A 71 -11.61 -2.11 6.29
C TYR A 71 -11.87 -3.61 6.16
N GLU A 72 -10.87 -4.43 6.51
CA GLU A 72 -11.02 -5.88 6.58
C GLU A 72 -10.50 -6.38 7.91
N ASN A 73 -11.15 -7.40 8.46
CA ASN A 73 -10.75 -7.98 9.74
C ASN A 73 -9.42 -8.72 9.64
N GLU A 74 -8.70 -8.76 10.75
CA GLU A 74 -7.46 -9.54 10.85
C GLU A 74 -7.74 -10.99 10.45
N GLY A 75 -6.85 -11.56 9.66
CA GLY A 75 -7.01 -12.92 9.16
C GLY A 75 -7.81 -13.02 7.86
N TYR A 76 -8.30 -11.91 7.35
CA TYR A 76 -8.99 -11.89 6.06
C TYR A 76 -8.11 -12.49 4.96
N THR A 77 -8.70 -13.29 4.09
CA THR A 77 -7.99 -13.90 2.96
C THR A 77 -8.12 -12.99 1.73
N VAL A 78 -7.00 -12.46 1.27
CA VAL A 78 -6.93 -11.57 0.11
C VAL A 78 -7.07 -12.40 -1.16
N PRO A 79 -8.14 -12.18 -1.96
CA PRO A 79 -8.33 -12.97 -3.19
C PRO A 79 -7.45 -12.51 -4.36
N GLU A 80 -6.94 -11.29 -4.31
CA GLU A 80 -6.09 -10.76 -5.38
C GLU A 80 -4.78 -11.56 -5.51
N GLU A 81 -4.16 -11.48 -6.68
CA GLU A 81 -2.91 -12.20 -6.97
C GLU A 81 -1.76 -11.74 -6.09
N VAL A 82 -1.74 -10.46 -5.72
CA VAL A 82 -0.67 -9.88 -4.91
C VAL A 82 -1.23 -8.94 -3.86
N LEU A 83 -0.61 -8.93 -2.68
CA LEU A 83 -0.85 -7.95 -1.64
C LEU A 83 0.39 -7.07 -1.52
N ILE A 84 0.23 -5.77 -1.76
CA ILE A 84 1.32 -4.80 -1.61
C ILE A 84 1.09 -4.05 -0.31
N THR A 85 2.03 -4.17 0.64
CA THR A 85 1.95 -3.39 1.87
C THR A 85 2.75 -2.10 1.68
N VAL A 86 2.14 -0.97 2.00
CA VAL A 86 2.77 0.35 1.85
C VAL A 86 2.93 1.03 3.20
N ASP A 87 4.06 1.68 3.40
CA ASP A 87 4.41 2.39 4.63
C ASP A 87 4.40 1.47 5.85
N CYS A 88 4.59 0.18 5.62
CA CYS A 88 4.64 -0.85 6.66
C CYS A 88 5.27 -2.11 6.09
N GLN A 89 5.58 -3.06 6.96
CA GLN A 89 6.20 -4.32 6.54
C GLN A 89 5.39 -5.50 7.06
N TYR A 90 4.94 -6.31 6.14
CA TYR A 90 4.16 -7.51 6.43
C TYR A 90 4.89 -8.39 7.45
N GLY A 91 4.19 -8.79 8.51
CA GLY A 91 4.79 -9.54 9.60
C GLY A 91 5.34 -8.69 10.73
N GLU A 92 5.42 -7.37 10.56
CA GLU A 92 5.83 -6.45 11.63
C GLU A 92 4.63 -6.01 12.47
N GLY A 93 4.91 -5.38 13.61
CA GLY A 93 3.89 -5.15 14.63
C GLY A 93 2.86 -4.09 14.33
N ASN A 94 3.10 -3.21 13.35
CA ASN A 94 2.20 -2.10 13.06
C ASN A 94 1.20 -2.41 11.94
N VAL A 95 1.16 -3.63 11.47
CA VAL A 95 0.22 -4.04 10.43
C VAL A 95 -0.34 -5.42 10.74
N SER A 96 -1.67 -5.53 10.68
CA SER A 96 -2.34 -6.83 10.86
C SER A 96 -2.10 -7.70 9.64
N LYS A 97 -1.67 -8.93 9.89
CA LYS A 97 -1.26 -9.85 8.84
C LYS A 97 -2.48 -10.49 8.19
N LEU A 98 -2.74 -10.14 6.94
CA LEU A 98 -3.80 -10.76 6.14
C LEU A 98 -3.22 -11.95 5.38
N LYS A 99 -4.08 -12.89 5.00
CA LYS A 99 -3.66 -14.07 4.24
C LYS A 99 -3.58 -13.71 2.77
N ALA A 100 -2.41 -13.83 2.18
CA ALA A 100 -2.18 -13.48 0.78
C ALA A 100 -1.35 -14.52 0.07
N LYS A 101 -1.56 -14.64 -1.24
CA LYS A 101 -0.82 -15.59 -2.09
C LYS A 101 0.61 -15.13 -2.34
N TYR A 102 0.81 -13.84 -2.48
CA TYR A 102 2.13 -13.25 -2.76
C TYR A 102 2.16 -11.86 -2.14
N VAL A 103 3.23 -11.53 -1.44
CA VAL A 103 3.34 -10.27 -0.70
C VAL A 103 4.53 -9.46 -1.20
N VAL A 104 4.27 -8.19 -1.49
CA VAL A 104 5.29 -7.22 -1.89
C VAL A 104 5.30 -6.09 -0.87
N ILE A 105 6.47 -5.73 -0.36
CA ILE A 105 6.62 -4.66 0.63
C ILE A 105 7.20 -3.42 -0.04
N VAL A 106 6.54 -2.27 0.13
CA VAL A 106 7.01 -0.96 -0.33
C VAL A 106 7.07 -0.06 0.90
N ASP A 107 8.26 0.23 1.40
CA ASP A 107 8.40 0.94 2.67
C ASP A 107 9.71 1.74 2.73
N HIS A 108 9.76 2.68 3.68
CA HIS A 108 10.95 3.48 3.95
C HIS A 108 11.51 3.26 5.36
N HIS A 109 10.90 2.39 6.15
CA HIS A 109 11.42 2.05 7.49
C HIS A 109 12.45 0.93 7.39
N GLN A 110 13.37 0.88 8.35
CA GLN A 110 14.29 -0.25 8.44
C GLN A 110 13.53 -1.47 8.95
N GLY A 111 13.88 -2.65 8.46
CA GLY A 111 13.23 -3.88 8.88
C GLY A 111 13.43 -5.00 7.88
N THR A 112 13.00 -6.19 8.28
CA THR A 112 13.15 -7.41 7.48
C THR A 112 11.81 -8.09 7.23
N GLY A 113 10.75 -7.32 7.08
CA GLY A 113 9.39 -7.87 6.92
C GLY A 113 9.28 -9.10 6.03
N GLU A 114 8.20 -9.84 6.20
CA GLU A 114 7.97 -11.14 5.56
C GLU A 114 7.31 -10.99 4.20
N GLY A 115 8.07 -10.53 3.21
CA GLY A 115 7.54 -10.36 1.85
C GLY A 115 8.25 -11.25 0.85
N ASP A 116 7.56 -11.61 -0.23
CA ASP A 116 8.15 -12.33 -1.35
C ASP A 116 9.06 -11.41 -2.17
N GLU A 117 8.69 -10.14 -2.26
CA GLU A 117 9.52 -9.08 -2.86
C GLU A 117 9.53 -7.90 -1.91
N LYS A 118 10.66 -7.19 -1.84
CA LYS A 118 10.82 -6.08 -0.92
C LYS A 118 11.47 -4.89 -1.63
N TYR A 119 10.81 -3.74 -1.55
CA TYR A 119 11.31 -2.46 -2.06
C TYR A 119 11.38 -1.50 -0.87
N ILE A 120 12.44 -1.63 -0.10
CA ILE A 120 12.63 -0.89 1.16
C ILE A 120 13.76 0.10 0.99
N TYR A 121 13.45 1.40 1.17
CA TYR A 121 14.40 2.50 0.99
C TYR A 121 14.49 3.33 2.28
N PRO A 122 15.24 2.85 3.29
CA PRO A 122 15.26 3.50 4.61
C PRO A 122 15.89 4.89 4.63
N TYR A 123 16.59 5.29 3.57
CA TYR A 123 17.18 6.62 3.48
C TYR A 123 16.18 7.71 3.07
N LEU A 124 14.97 7.34 2.68
CA LEU A 124 13.95 8.30 2.29
C LEU A 124 13.11 8.70 3.51
N GLY A 125 12.65 9.97 3.52
CA GLY A 125 11.90 10.50 4.64
C GLY A 125 10.45 10.07 4.73
N SER A 126 9.87 9.55 3.63
CA SER A 126 8.48 9.10 3.62
C SER A 126 8.23 8.11 2.50
N CYS A 127 7.16 7.33 2.64
CA CYS A 127 6.73 6.39 1.61
C CYS A 127 6.17 7.14 0.39
N SER A 128 5.49 8.26 0.60
CA SER A 128 5.01 9.11 -0.50
C SER A 128 6.15 9.58 -1.39
N THR A 129 7.28 9.94 -0.79
CA THR A 129 8.48 10.34 -1.54
C THR A 129 9.00 9.17 -2.38
N LEU A 130 9.01 7.98 -1.81
CA LEU A 130 9.44 6.76 -2.50
C LEU A 130 8.56 6.53 -3.74
N VAL A 131 7.25 6.58 -3.57
CA VAL A 131 6.30 6.38 -4.66
C VAL A 131 6.44 7.48 -5.72
N TRP A 132 6.58 8.73 -5.28
CA TRP A 132 6.78 9.87 -6.18
C TRP A 132 8.02 9.67 -7.06
N ASN A 133 9.13 9.21 -6.45
CA ASN A 133 10.36 8.98 -7.20
C ASN A 133 10.18 7.89 -8.26
N GLU A 134 9.41 6.85 -7.96
CA GLU A 134 9.12 5.81 -8.95
C GLU A 134 8.24 6.33 -10.08
N PHE A 135 7.27 7.18 -9.77
CA PHE A 135 6.44 7.82 -10.81
C PHE A 135 7.30 8.65 -11.75
N ARG A 136 8.27 9.39 -11.21
CA ARG A 136 9.17 10.18 -12.04
C ARG A 136 9.99 9.32 -13.00
N LYS A 137 10.43 8.15 -12.55
CA LYS A 137 11.15 7.19 -13.41
C LYS A 137 10.28 6.70 -14.55
N GLU A 138 8.98 6.47 -14.28
CA GLU A 138 8.01 6.01 -15.27
C GLU A 138 7.39 7.15 -16.05
N LYS A 139 7.72 8.40 -15.75
CA LYS A 139 7.14 9.60 -16.35
C LYS A 139 5.61 9.63 -16.20
N TYR A 140 5.11 9.09 -15.11
CA TYR A 140 3.69 9.08 -14.79
C TYR A 140 3.31 10.39 -14.10
N GLU A 141 2.19 10.99 -14.52
CA GLU A 141 1.70 12.26 -13.96
C GLU A 141 0.37 12.09 -13.23
#